data_6cff37e2077a94f47dd963053bdcb8a0
#
_entry.id   6cff37e2077a94f47dd963053bdcb8a0
#
_cell.length_a   1.000
_cell.length_b   1.000
_cell.length_c   1.000
_cell.angle_alpha   90.00
_cell.angle_beta   90.00
_cell.angle_gamma   90.00
#
_symmetry.space_group_name_H-M   'P 1'
#
loop_
_entity.id
_entity.type
_entity.pdbx_description
1 polymer ?
#
loop_
_entity_poly.entity_id
_entity_poly.type
_entity_poly.pdbx_seq_one_letter_code
_entity_poly.pdbx_strand_id
1 'polypeptide(L)'
;MQDQKHDKSTKLLWLDLEMTGLSPETDRILEVAAIITDFDFNEFARYQSFVYQTPEVMATMNAENLSMHTASGLVERIKVAPNEQHVVSELEALVQQYFNGEPAILAGNSIHQDRRFIRHWWQPVEQLLHYRMLDVSSYKIIMQNKYNIRYPKSESHQALEDILESIAELRYYLEGAGAQTVEQQV
;
A
#
# COMPACT_ATOMS: atom_id res chain seq x y z
N MET A 1 25.56 -29.18 -3.97
CA MET A 1 24.64 -28.29 -3.27
C MET A 1 24.95 -26.88 -3.77
N GLN A 2 24.12 -26.36 -4.68
CA GLN A 2 24.26 -24.98 -5.16
C GLN A 2 23.71 -24.08 -4.06
N ASP A 3 24.57 -23.21 -3.49
CA ASP A 3 24.18 -22.10 -2.66
C ASP A 3 23.17 -21.26 -3.46
N GLN A 4 21.90 -21.37 -3.12
CA GLN A 4 20.92 -20.37 -3.52
C GLN A 4 21.31 -19.08 -2.79
N LYS A 5 22.06 -18.21 -3.47
CA LYS A 5 22.11 -16.79 -3.13
C LYS A 5 20.64 -16.34 -3.04
N HIS A 6 20.13 -16.23 -1.83
CA HIS A 6 18.93 -15.44 -1.58
C HIS A 6 19.32 -14.00 -1.92
N ASP A 7 18.99 -13.61 -3.16
CA ASP A 7 19.06 -12.20 -3.54
C ASP A 7 18.13 -11.46 -2.59
N LYS A 8 18.74 -10.71 -1.67
CA LYS A 8 18.00 -9.86 -0.74
C LYS A 8 17.34 -8.80 -1.60
N SER A 9 16.02 -8.84 -1.71
CA SER A 9 15.30 -7.68 -2.24
C SER A 9 15.77 -6.42 -1.51
N THR A 10 16.17 -5.42 -2.27
CA THR A 10 16.74 -4.18 -1.73
C THR A 10 15.71 -3.06 -1.65
N LYS A 11 14.48 -3.33 -2.11
CA LYS A 11 13.42 -2.32 -2.23
C LYS A 11 12.07 -2.84 -1.75
N LEU A 12 11.23 -1.89 -1.36
CA LEU A 12 9.84 -2.09 -0.97
C LEU A 12 8.94 -1.31 -1.94
N LEU A 13 7.83 -1.92 -2.34
CA LEU A 13 6.73 -1.26 -3.02
C LEU A 13 5.64 -0.97 -1.98
N TRP A 14 5.63 0.24 -1.44
CA TRP A 14 4.54 0.72 -0.61
C TRP A 14 3.36 1.02 -1.51
N LEU A 15 2.18 0.54 -1.10
CA LEU A 15 0.97 0.73 -1.90
C LEU A 15 -0.24 0.88 -0.97
N ASP A 16 -1.18 1.69 -1.42
CA ASP A 16 -2.48 1.89 -0.80
C ASP A 16 -3.53 2.13 -1.89
N LEU A 17 -4.70 1.56 -1.71
CA LEU A 17 -5.84 1.65 -2.63
C LEU A 17 -7.04 2.27 -1.94
N GLU A 18 -7.73 3.16 -2.64
CA GLU A 18 -9.11 3.51 -2.31
C GLU A 18 -10.08 2.72 -3.19
N MET A 19 -11.13 2.18 -2.59
CA MET A 19 -12.07 1.31 -3.27
C MET A 19 -13.53 1.70 -2.97
N THR A 20 -14.46 1.18 -3.79
CA THR A 20 -15.91 1.38 -3.54
C THR A 20 -16.41 0.63 -2.32
N GLY A 21 -15.67 -0.39 -1.87
CA GLY A 21 -15.96 -1.24 -0.72
C GLY A 21 -14.85 -2.24 -0.48
N LEU A 22 -15.08 -3.30 0.30
CA LEU A 22 -14.03 -4.23 0.75
C LEU A 22 -14.10 -5.63 0.11
N SER A 23 -15.02 -5.85 -0.83
CA SER A 23 -15.23 -7.13 -1.52
C SER A 23 -14.72 -7.06 -2.95
N PRO A 24 -13.53 -7.57 -3.28
CA PRO A 24 -12.97 -7.44 -4.63
C PRO A 24 -13.85 -8.10 -5.71
N GLU A 25 -14.74 -9.01 -5.35
CA GLU A 25 -15.68 -9.66 -6.27
C GLU A 25 -16.74 -8.69 -6.81
N THR A 26 -17.10 -7.66 -6.05
CA THR A 26 -18.16 -6.69 -6.37
C THR A 26 -17.68 -5.27 -6.45
N ASP A 27 -16.63 -4.94 -5.69
CA ASP A 27 -16.12 -3.59 -5.56
C ASP A 27 -14.99 -3.28 -6.56
N ARG A 28 -14.72 -1.99 -6.74
CA ARG A 28 -13.74 -1.49 -7.72
C ARG A 28 -12.73 -0.58 -7.07
N ILE A 29 -11.54 -0.55 -7.67
CA ILE A 29 -10.48 0.38 -7.29
C ILE A 29 -10.81 1.76 -7.84
N LEU A 30 -10.66 2.78 -7.01
CA LEU A 30 -10.92 4.18 -7.30
C LEU A 30 -9.64 5.02 -7.38
N GLU A 31 -8.67 4.69 -6.54
CA GLU A 31 -7.37 5.36 -6.47
C GLU A 31 -6.29 4.33 -6.15
N VAL A 32 -5.10 4.58 -6.67
CA VAL A 32 -3.88 3.89 -6.28
C VAL A 32 -2.80 4.91 -5.99
N ALA A 33 -2.14 4.74 -4.86
CA ALA A 33 -0.86 5.38 -4.59
C ALA A 33 0.23 4.33 -4.41
N ALA A 34 1.45 4.65 -4.83
CA ALA A 34 2.62 3.80 -4.65
C ALA A 34 3.85 4.65 -4.36
N ILE A 35 4.70 4.19 -3.45
CA ILE A 35 6.04 4.75 -3.19
C ILE A 35 7.03 3.59 -3.21
N ILE A 36 8.18 3.78 -3.87
CA ILE A 36 9.26 2.81 -3.87
C ILE A 36 10.38 3.33 -2.99
N THR A 37 10.77 2.54 -1.98
CA THR A 37 11.88 2.87 -1.07
C THR A 37 12.88 1.72 -0.99
N ASP A 38 14.07 1.98 -0.41
CA ASP A 38 14.90 0.93 0.20
C ASP A 38 14.39 0.57 1.61
N PHE A 39 15.14 -0.30 2.32
CA PHE A 39 14.83 -0.67 3.71
C PHE A 39 15.24 0.37 4.75
N ASP A 40 15.96 1.43 4.35
CA ASP A 40 16.24 2.62 5.15
C ASP A 40 15.21 3.72 4.91
N PHE A 41 14.17 3.41 4.12
CA PHE A 41 13.05 4.29 3.74
C PHE A 41 13.48 5.51 2.91
N ASN A 42 14.57 5.42 2.16
CA ASN A 42 14.92 6.41 1.15
C ASN A 42 14.03 6.21 -0.08
N GLU A 43 13.33 7.26 -0.49
CA GLU A 43 12.41 7.22 -1.61
C GLU A 43 13.14 7.27 -2.95
N PHE A 44 12.77 6.39 -3.89
CA PHE A 44 13.26 6.39 -5.26
C PHE A 44 12.22 6.90 -6.27
N ALA A 45 10.97 6.63 -6.00
CA ALA A 45 9.88 7.02 -6.89
C ALA A 45 8.54 7.03 -6.14
N ARG A 46 7.59 7.82 -6.67
CA ARG A 46 6.20 7.78 -6.27
C ARG A 46 5.28 7.84 -7.47
N TYR A 47 4.10 7.31 -7.29
CA TYR A 47 3.03 7.29 -8.28
C TYR A 47 1.69 7.47 -7.57
N GLN A 48 0.78 8.19 -8.20
CA GLN A 48 -0.60 8.31 -7.76
C GLN A 48 -1.47 8.47 -8.98
N SER A 49 -2.54 7.70 -9.06
CA SER A 49 -3.53 7.83 -10.11
C SER A 49 -4.93 7.48 -9.61
N PHE A 50 -5.92 8.07 -10.25
CA PHE A 50 -7.32 7.76 -10.04
C PHE A 50 -7.80 6.84 -11.16
N VAL A 51 -8.83 6.05 -10.91
CA VAL A 51 -9.38 5.10 -11.87
C VAL A 51 -10.80 5.51 -12.21
N TYR A 52 -11.05 5.82 -13.48
CA TYR A 52 -12.41 6.11 -13.94
C TYR A 52 -13.33 4.93 -13.64
N GLN A 53 -14.47 5.23 -13.02
CA GLN A 53 -15.55 4.28 -12.82
C GLN A 53 -16.86 4.86 -13.33
N THR A 54 -17.74 4.00 -13.84
CA THR A 54 -19.03 4.44 -14.37
C THR A 54 -19.96 4.88 -13.25
N PRO A 55 -20.96 5.74 -13.53
CA PRO A 55 -21.95 6.14 -12.53
C PRO A 55 -22.66 4.96 -11.86
N GLU A 56 -22.88 3.86 -12.60
CA GLU A 56 -23.49 2.63 -12.08
C GLU A 56 -22.61 1.97 -11.02
N VAL A 57 -21.30 1.90 -11.25
CA VAL A 57 -20.33 1.40 -10.28
C VAL A 57 -20.27 2.31 -9.06
N MET A 58 -20.20 3.62 -9.27
CA MET A 58 -20.18 4.59 -8.18
C MET A 58 -21.44 4.52 -7.30
N ALA A 59 -22.59 4.20 -7.89
CA ALA A 59 -23.85 4.03 -7.17
C ALA A 59 -23.93 2.76 -6.30
N THR A 60 -23.00 1.83 -6.44
CA THR A 60 -22.95 0.62 -5.57
C THR A 60 -22.36 0.89 -4.20
N MET A 61 -21.65 2.01 -4.02
CA MET A 61 -21.07 2.39 -2.72
C MET A 61 -22.14 2.53 -1.65
N ASN A 62 -21.84 2.08 -0.44
CA ASN A 62 -22.66 2.42 0.71
C ASN A 62 -22.55 3.92 1.06
N ALA A 63 -23.48 4.40 1.88
CA ALA A 63 -23.57 5.84 2.21
C ALA A 63 -22.32 6.36 2.95
N GLU A 64 -21.67 5.52 3.75
CA GLU A 64 -20.47 5.87 4.52
C GLU A 64 -19.27 6.07 3.59
N ASN A 65 -18.98 5.11 2.72
CA ASN A 65 -17.89 5.20 1.74
C ASN A 65 -18.12 6.37 0.77
N LEU A 66 -19.36 6.55 0.30
CA LEU A 66 -19.69 7.68 -0.58
C LEU A 66 -19.46 9.02 0.12
N SER A 67 -19.85 9.15 1.38
CA SER A 67 -19.62 10.35 2.18
C SER A 67 -18.14 10.65 2.36
N MET A 68 -17.34 9.64 2.73
CA MET A 68 -15.89 9.74 2.92
C MET A 68 -15.19 10.15 1.61
N HIS A 69 -15.47 9.48 0.50
CA HIS A 69 -14.86 9.79 -0.80
C HIS A 69 -15.34 11.12 -1.39
N THR A 70 -16.53 11.57 -1.02
CA THR A 70 -17.01 12.92 -1.38
C THR A 70 -16.25 13.98 -0.60
N ALA A 71 -16.07 13.77 0.71
CA ALA A 71 -15.35 14.71 1.58
C ALA A 71 -13.87 14.84 1.20
N SER A 72 -13.20 13.74 0.78
CA SER A 72 -11.82 13.78 0.26
C SER A 72 -11.70 14.35 -1.15
N GLY A 73 -12.81 14.57 -1.85
CA GLY A 73 -12.85 15.04 -3.25
C GLY A 73 -12.55 13.94 -4.28
N LEU A 74 -12.43 12.68 -3.86
CA LEU A 74 -12.13 11.55 -4.74
C LEU A 74 -13.22 11.34 -5.79
N VAL A 75 -14.49 11.47 -5.42
CA VAL A 75 -15.62 11.32 -6.34
C VAL A 75 -15.53 12.26 -7.55
N GLU A 76 -15.06 13.49 -7.38
CA GLU A 76 -14.89 14.43 -8.48
C GLU A 76 -13.68 14.09 -9.35
N ARG A 77 -12.59 13.61 -8.76
CA ARG A 77 -11.38 13.22 -9.49
C ARG A 77 -11.62 12.02 -10.40
N ILE A 78 -12.43 11.06 -9.96
CA ILE A 78 -12.77 9.85 -10.72
C ILE A 78 -13.49 10.18 -12.04
N LYS A 79 -14.31 11.22 -12.08
CA LYS A 79 -15.08 11.61 -13.29
C LYS A 79 -14.21 11.93 -14.50
N VAL A 80 -12.98 12.39 -14.26
CA VAL A 80 -12.02 12.82 -15.29
C VAL A 80 -10.76 11.94 -15.30
N ALA A 81 -10.78 10.86 -14.53
CA ALA A 81 -9.63 9.94 -14.40
C ALA A 81 -9.40 9.11 -15.67
N PRO A 82 -8.19 8.61 -15.88
CA PRO A 82 -7.90 7.63 -16.92
C PRO A 82 -8.66 6.32 -16.66
N ASN A 83 -8.79 5.51 -17.71
CA ASN A 83 -9.35 4.17 -17.56
C ASN A 83 -8.39 3.24 -16.80
N GLU A 84 -8.95 2.18 -16.24
CA GLU A 84 -8.22 1.21 -15.42
C GLU A 84 -7.01 0.60 -16.14
N GLN A 85 -7.13 0.25 -17.42
CA GLN A 85 -6.05 -0.35 -18.18
C GLN A 85 -4.83 0.56 -18.29
N HIS A 86 -5.05 1.87 -18.44
CA HIS A 86 -3.97 2.86 -18.48
C HIS A 86 -3.23 2.91 -17.15
N VAL A 87 -3.97 2.99 -16.04
CA VAL A 87 -3.41 3.02 -14.68
C VAL A 87 -2.61 1.75 -14.38
N VAL A 88 -3.15 0.58 -14.74
CA VAL A 88 -2.45 -0.71 -14.59
C VAL A 88 -1.14 -0.71 -15.37
N SER A 89 -1.15 -0.23 -16.64
CA SER A 89 0.05 -0.20 -17.46
C SER A 89 1.12 0.75 -16.92
N GLU A 90 0.73 1.90 -16.36
CA GLU A 90 1.68 2.85 -15.75
C GLU A 90 2.30 2.27 -14.47
N LEU A 91 1.49 1.64 -13.60
CA LEU A 91 1.98 1.01 -12.38
C LEU A 91 2.88 -0.20 -12.70
N GLU A 92 2.50 -1.01 -13.68
CA GLU A 92 3.32 -2.12 -14.18
C GLU A 92 4.69 -1.61 -14.66
N ALA A 93 4.71 -0.58 -15.49
CA ALA A 93 5.94 0.02 -16.00
C ALA A 93 6.84 0.57 -14.87
N LEU A 94 6.23 1.23 -13.87
CA LEU A 94 6.95 1.72 -12.71
C LEU A 94 7.61 0.57 -11.93
N VAL A 95 6.88 -0.50 -11.64
CA VAL A 95 7.42 -1.65 -10.91
C VAL A 95 8.53 -2.31 -11.72
N GLN A 96 8.34 -2.54 -13.02
CA GLN A 96 9.36 -3.12 -13.89
C GLN A 96 10.64 -2.28 -13.93
N GLN A 97 10.51 -0.95 -14.01
CA GLN A 97 11.64 -0.03 -14.05
C GLN A 97 12.52 -0.11 -12.79
N TYR A 98 11.90 -0.18 -11.61
CA TYR A 98 12.65 -0.08 -10.36
C TYR A 98 13.06 -1.43 -9.76
N PHE A 99 12.35 -2.51 -10.08
CA PHE A 99 12.66 -3.85 -9.57
C PHE A 99 13.45 -4.71 -10.57
N ASN A 100 13.59 -4.29 -11.83
CA ASN A 100 14.43 -4.95 -12.85
C ASN A 100 14.18 -6.47 -13.01
N GLY A 101 12.91 -6.88 -12.92
CA GLY A 101 12.49 -8.28 -13.02
C GLY A 101 12.55 -9.07 -11.70
N GLU A 102 13.01 -8.47 -10.61
CA GLU A 102 12.88 -9.05 -9.27
C GLU A 102 11.44 -8.84 -8.75
N PRO A 103 10.83 -9.83 -8.07
CA PRO A 103 9.52 -9.66 -7.50
C PRO A 103 9.49 -8.56 -6.41
N ALA A 104 8.57 -7.61 -6.53
CA ALA A 104 8.42 -6.49 -5.61
C ALA A 104 7.77 -6.93 -4.30
N ILE A 105 8.41 -6.64 -3.15
CA ILE A 105 7.80 -6.83 -1.83
C ILE A 105 6.80 -5.71 -1.58
N LEU A 106 5.52 -6.08 -1.57
CA LEU A 106 4.42 -5.16 -1.27
C LEU A 106 4.43 -4.79 0.21
N ALA A 107 4.28 -3.49 0.53
CA ALA A 107 4.30 -2.97 1.89
C ALA A 107 3.14 -1.99 2.13
N GLY A 108 2.59 -1.96 3.35
CA GLY A 108 1.53 -1.05 3.77
C GLY A 108 0.83 -1.49 5.04
N ASN A 109 -0.17 -0.73 5.48
CA ASN A 109 -1.05 -1.11 6.58
C ASN A 109 -2.19 -2.02 6.07
N SER A 110 -2.38 -3.18 6.70
CA SER A 110 -3.38 -4.20 6.27
C SER A 110 -3.30 -4.54 4.78
N ILE A 111 -2.12 -4.45 4.23
CA ILE A 111 -1.80 -4.52 2.78
C ILE A 111 -2.33 -5.79 2.08
N HIS A 112 -2.70 -6.80 2.84
CA HIS A 112 -3.36 -7.99 2.33
C HIS A 112 -4.71 -7.67 1.68
N GLN A 113 -5.41 -6.61 2.12
CA GLN A 113 -6.68 -6.19 1.52
C GLN A 113 -6.44 -5.61 0.12
N ASP A 114 -5.48 -4.71 -0.01
CA ASP A 114 -5.10 -4.12 -1.30
C ASP A 114 -4.66 -5.20 -2.28
N ARG A 115 -3.84 -6.15 -1.80
CA ARG A 115 -3.40 -7.27 -2.63
C ARG A 115 -4.55 -8.13 -3.14
N ARG A 116 -5.66 -8.30 -2.39
CA ARG A 116 -6.84 -9.04 -2.86
C ARG A 116 -7.47 -8.35 -4.08
N PHE A 117 -7.53 -7.01 -4.08
CA PHE A 117 -8.02 -6.23 -5.21
C PHE A 117 -7.07 -6.31 -6.40
N ILE A 118 -5.76 -6.13 -6.17
CA ILE A 118 -4.74 -6.29 -7.22
C ILE A 118 -4.84 -7.69 -7.86
N ARG A 119 -4.93 -8.73 -7.07
CA ARG A 119 -5.07 -10.10 -7.55
C ARG A 119 -6.34 -10.32 -8.37
N HIS A 120 -7.43 -9.67 -8.01
CA HIS A 120 -8.71 -9.82 -8.69
C HIS A 120 -8.77 -9.02 -10.00
N TRP A 121 -8.33 -7.76 -9.95
CA TRP A 121 -8.52 -6.81 -11.04
C TRP A 121 -7.26 -6.53 -11.86
N TRP A 122 -6.08 -6.57 -11.25
CA TRP A 122 -4.82 -6.10 -11.83
C TRP A 122 -3.78 -7.22 -11.95
N GLN A 123 -4.15 -8.31 -12.64
CA GLN A 123 -3.29 -9.47 -12.83
C GLN A 123 -1.88 -9.15 -13.34
N PRO A 124 -1.66 -8.20 -14.27
CA PRO A 124 -0.31 -7.82 -14.71
C PRO A 124 0.57 -7.32 -13.54
N VAL A 125 -0.01 -6.55 -12.63
CA VAL A 125 0.70 -6.06 -11.43
C VAL A 125 0.95 -7.19 -10.43
N GLU A 126 -0.06 -8.06 -10.17
CA GLU A 126 0.10 -9.21 -9.24
C GLU A 126 1.26 -10.12 -9.65
N GLN A 127 1.50 -10.31 -10.94
CA GLN A 127 2.59 -11.15 -11.44
C GLN A 127 3.99 -10.61 -11.15
N LEU A 128 4.09 -9.31 -10.84
CA LEU A 128 5.34 -8.65 -10.46
C LEU A 128 5.60 -8.68 -8.96
N LEU A 129 4.62 -9.12 -8.16
CA LEU A 129 4.71 -9.07 -6.71
C LEU A 129 5.38 -10.31 -6.12
N HIS A 130 6.18 -10.10 -5.11
CA HIS A 130 6.70 -11.18 -4.28
C HIS A 130 5.57 -11.83 -3.48
N TYR A 131 5.66 -13.13 -3.19
CA TYR A 131 4.63 -13.83 -2.40
C TYR A 131 4.55 -13.34 -0.95
N ARG A 132 5.64 -12.82 -0.39
CA ARG A 132 5.68 -12.19 0.95
C ARG A 132 5.30 -10.72 0.85
N MET A 133 4.74 -10.22 1.95
CA MET A 133 4.37 -8.81 2.12
C MET A 133 4.94 -8.30 3.44
N LEU A 134 5.14 -6.99 3.53
CA LEU A 134 5.46 -6.30 4.76
C LEU A 134 4.19 -5.59 5.24
N ASP A 135 3.48 -6.20 6.18
CA ASP A 135 2.26 -5.63 6.77
C ASP A 135 2.60 -4.90 8.08
N VAL A 136 2.52 -3.58 8.06
CA VAL A 136 2.81 -2.71 9.21
C VAL A 136 1.84 -2.96 10.36
N SER A 137 0.59 -3.35 10.07
CA SER A 137 -0.40 -3.70 11.10
C SER A 137 0.04 -4.87 11.98
N SER A 138 0.88 -5.78 11.46
CA SER A 138 1.47 -6.86 12.26
C SER A 138 2.48 -6.33 13.28
N TYR A 139 3.31 -5.36 12.91
CA TYR A 139 4.20 -4.65 13.83
C TYR A 139 3.42 -3.89 14.88
N LYS A 140 2.38 -3.17 14.49
CA LYS A 140 1.47 -2.46 15.39
C LYS A 140 0.93 -3.35 16.51
N ILE A 141 0.43 -4.54 16.16
CA ILE A 141 -0.12 -5.50 17.13
C ILE A 141 0.94 -5.88 18.17
N ILE A 142 2.15 -6.21 17.73
CA ILE A 142 3.26 -6.60 18.61
C ILE A 142 3.69 -5.42 19.48
N MET A 143 3.93 -4.25 18.88
CA MET A 143 4.43 -3.08 19.60
C MET A 143 3.46 -2.57 20.65
N GLN A 144 2.16 -2.55 20.34
CA GLN A 144 1.14 -2.13 21.28
C GLN A 144 0.96 -3.12 22.44
N ASN A 145 0.89 -4.43 22.15
CA ASN A 145 0.51 -5.41 23.16
C ASN A 145 1.68 -5.95 23.97
N LYS A 146 2.88 -6.04 23.38
CA LYS A 146 4.07 -6.55 24.07
C LYS A 146 4.92 -5.45 24.69
N TYR A 147 5.08 -4.33 23.96
CA TYR A 147 6.01 -3.26 24.35
C TYR A 147 5.30 -1.98 24.81
N ASN A 148 3.96 -1.91 24.73
CA ASN A 148 3.15 -0.73 25.04
C ASN A 148 3.58 0.53 24.26
N ILE A 149 4.11 0.34 23.04
CA ILE A 149 4.49 1.41 22.11
C ILE A 149 3.31 1.66 21.17
N ARG A 150 2.83 2.91 21.13
CA ARG A 150 1.71 3.34 20.27
C ARG A 150 2.16 4.49 19.39
N TYR A 151 1.99 4.33 18.08
CA TYR A 151 2.18 5.41 17.12
C TYR A 151 0.99 6.38 17.20
N PRO A 152 1.24 7.70 17.33
CA PRO A 152 0.17 8.71 17.31
C PRO A 152 -0.31 8.90 15.86
N LYS A 153 -1.39 8.22 15.50
CA LYS A 153 -1.94 8.24 14.15
C LYS A 153 -2.70 9.55 13.88
N SER A 154 -2.53 10.17 12.69
CA SER A 154 -3.42 11.19 12.15
C SER A 154 -4.55 10.51 11.35
N GLU A 155 -5.70 11.16 11.26
CA GLU A 155 -6.80 10.69 10.42
C GLU A 155 -6.66 11.36 9.05
N SER A 156 -6.04 10.68 8.11
CA SER A 156 -6.04 11.01 6.69
C SER A 156 -6.78 9.91 5.93
N HIS A 157 -7.44 10.27 4.83
CA HIS A 157 -8.12 9.34 3.94
C HIS A 157 -7.73 9.68 2.49
N GLN A 158 -6.43 9.77 2.25
CA GLN A 158 -5.85 9.95 0.93
C GLN A 158 -4.71 8.94 0.77
N ALA A 159 -4.78 8.10 -0.23
CA ALA A 159 -3.89 6.95 -0.40
C ALA A 159 -2.39 7.31 -0.29
N LEU A 160 -1.95 8.43 -0.86
CA LEU A 160 -0.54 8.83 -0.75
C LEU A 160 -0.13 9.24 0.67
N GLU A 161 -0.99 9.94 1.39
CA GLU A 161 -0.75 10.33 2.78
C GLU A 161 -0.76 9.11 3.71
N ASP A 162 -1.64 8.15 3.46
CA ASP A 162 -1.74 6.89 4.21
C ASP A 162 -0.49 6.02 4.03
N ILE A 163 0.14 6.04 2.83
CA ILE A 163 1.46 5.41 2.62
C ILE A 163 2.55 6.11 3.44
N LEU A 164 2.62 7.44 3.39
CA LEU A 164 3.63 8.20 4.13
C LEU A 164 3.49 7.97 5.64
N GLU A 165 2.26 7.89 6.13
CA GLU A 165 1.97 7.55 7.52
C GLU A 165 2.38 6.12 7.86
N SER A 166 2.12 5.15 6.97
CA SER A 166 2.54 3.74 7.15
C SER A 166 4.07 3.60 7.25
N ILE A 167 4.82 4.34 6.43
CA ILE A 167 6.28 4.40 6.48
C ILE A 167 6.75 5.00 7.82
N ALA A 168 6.16 6.12 8.24
CA ALA A 168 6.48 6.77 9.50
C ALA A 168 6.14 5.90 10.72
N GLU A 169 5.00 5.20 10.69
CA GLU A 169 4.58 4.26 11.72
C GLU A 169 5.57 3.10 11.86
N LEU A 170 6.00 2.49 10.74
CA LEU A 170 6.98 1.41 10.79
C LEU A 170 8.33 1.90 11.31
N ARG A 171 8.81 3.05 10.85
CA ARG A 171 10.06 3.66 11.34
C ARG A 171 10.01 3.89 12.84
N TYR A 172 8.93 4.45 13.34
CA TYR A 172 8.70 4.68 14.78
C TYR A 172 8.77 3.39 15.59
N TYR A 173 8.19 2.29 15.08
CA TYR A 173 8.24 0.99 15.75
C TYR A 173 9.64 0.38 15.76
N LEU A 174 10.39 0.51 14.69
CA LEU A 174 11.75 -0.01 14.59
C LEU A 174 12.71 0.74 15.53
N GLU A 175 12.58 2.05 15.63
CA GLU A 175 13.36 2.90 16.56
C GLU A 175 13.02 2.56 18.02
N GLY A 176 11.73 2.43 18.35
CA GLY A 176 11.27 2.08 19.70
C GLY A 176 11.73 0.68 20.14
N ALA A 177 11.76 -0.30 19.22
CA ALA A 177 12.27 -1.63 19.50
C ALA A 177 13.79 -1.62 19.73
N GLY A 178 14.55 -0.82 18.98
CA GLY A 178 16.00 -0.65 19.15
C GLY A 178 16.36 -0.07 20.51
N ALA A 179 15.64 0.94 20.98
CA ALA A 179 15.86 1.55 22.29
C ALA A 179 15.67 0.58 23.45
N GLN A 180 14.64 -0.27 23.41
CA GLN A 180 14.37 -1.26 24.47
C GLN A 180 15.39 -2.42 24.52
N THR A 181 16.01 -2.75 23.40
CA THR A 181 17.03 -3.80 23.37
C THR A 181 18.31 -3.34 24.10
N VAL A 182 18.60 -2.06 24.10
CA VAL A 182 19.76 -1.50 24.82
C VAL A 182 19.55 -1.47 26.34
N GLU A 183 18.32 -1.17 26.79
CA GLU A 183 18.00 -1.13 28.23
C GLU A 183 17.99 -2.52 28.90
N GLN A 184 17.76 -3.60 28.15
CA GLN A 184 17.77 -4.98 28.67
C GLN A 184 19.20 -5.61 28.74
N GLN A 185 20.22 -4.93 28.22
CA GLN A 185 21.62 -5.40 28.23
C GLN A 185 22.46 -4.71 29.31
N VAL A 186 21.89 -3.84 30.13
CA VAL A 186 22.49 -3.17 31.30
C VAL A 186 21.95 -3.74 32.58
#